data_7a537935c2ceac341e9efec314ac856a
#
_entry.id   7a537935c2ceac341e9efec314ac856a
#
_cell.length_a   1.000
_cell.length_b   1.000
_cell.length_c   1.000
_cell.angle_alpha   90.00
_cell.angle_beta   90.00
_cell.angle_gamma   90.00
#
_symmetry.space_group_name_H-M   'P 1'
#
loop_
_entity.id
_entity.type
_entity.pdbx_description
1 polymer ?
#
loop_
_entity_poly.entity_id
_entity_poly.type
_entity_poly.pdbx_seq_one_letter_code
_entity_poly.pdbx_strand_id
1 'polypeptide(L)'
;MKIVLIGANGKIGELVQTAMAGAGHEIVKVGRKSGDFQVEIENRESVRKLYQAVGSFDAVAIAAGEIAFAPLSELTAEKWQFSLGSKLMGQINLVQEAIPFISERGSFTLVSGILNDEPIFAGVAASTVSGALEAFVRAAAIELPKGLRINVVSPTMLKESESQFAQFFTGMIPVEGWKVGQAYKRAILGAQSGRVYKVD
;
A
#
# COMPACT_ATOMS: atom_id res chain seq x y z
N MET A 1 8.58 16.52 7.54
CA MET A 1 8.19 15.91 6.24
C MET A 1 6.68 16.02 6.10
N LYS A 2 6.22 16.26 4.88
CA LYS A 2 4.81 16.16 4.49
C LYS A 2 4.55 14.80 3.83
N ILE A 3 3.68 14.01 4.41
CA ILE A 3 3.42 12.61 4.01
C ILE A 3 1.97 12.50 3.54
N VAL A 4 1.77 12.09 2.30
CA VAL A 4 0.43 11.78 1.77
C VAL A 4 0.11 10.33 2.10
N LEU A 5 -0.84 10.10 2.99
CA LEU A 5 -1.27 8.78 3.44
C LEU A 5 -2.58 8.39 2.77
N ILE A 6 -2.51 7.50 1.79
CA ILE A 6 -3.65 6.95 1.06
C ILE A 6 -4.23 5.76 1.84
N GLY A 7 -5.54 5.78 2.09
CA GLY A 7 -6.20 4.79 2.94
C GLY A 7 -6.04 5.09 4.43
N ALA A 8 -5.90 6.36 4.80
CA ALA A 8 -5.60 6.83 6.15
C ALA A 8 -6.59 6.33 7.22
N ASN A 9 -7.86 6.15 6.88
CA ASN A 9 -8.92 5.75 7.81
C ASN A 9 -9.15 4.22 7.87
N GLY A 10 -8.30 3.44 7.17
CA GLY A 10 -8.29 1.98 7.28
C GLY A 10 -7.37 1.50 8.42
N LYS A 11 -7.48 0.22 8.79
CA LYS A 11 -6.69 -0.38 9.88
C LYS A 11 -5.19 -0.12 9.73
N ILE A 12 -4.61 -0.40 8.56
CA ILE A 12 -3.18 -0.15 8.30
C ILE A 12 -2.89 1.36 8.32
N GLY A 13 -3.75 2.20 7.75
CA GLY A 13 -3.58 3.66 7.77
C GLY A 13 -3.50 4.23 9.18
N GLU A 14 -4.32 3.75 10.11
CA GLU A 14 -4.27 4.13 11.53
C GLU A 14 -2.97 3.70 12.21
N LEU A 15 -2.47 2.49 11.89
CA LEU A 15 -1.18 2.00 12.38
C LEU A 15 -0.01 2.85 11.88
N VAL A 16 -0.07 3.30 10.63
CA VAL A 16 0.94 4.22 10.06
C VAL A 16 0.90 5.56 10.78
N GLN A 17 -0.29 6.14 10.98
CA GLN A 17 -0.43 7.40 11.74
C GLN A 17 0.15 7.27 13.14
N THR A 18 -0.17 6.18 13.85
CA THR A 18 0.35 5.91 15.20
C THR A 18 1.88 5.80 15.20
N ALA A 19 2.45 5.06 14.24
CA ALA A 19 3.91 4.88 14.16
C ALA A 19 4.67 6.17 13.80
N MET A 20 4.03 7.10 13.10
CA MET A 20 4.60 8.40 12.69
C MET A 20 4.31 9.52 13.68
N ALA A 21 3.49 9.29 14.71
CA ALA A 21 3.14 10.29 15.70
C ALA A 21 4.37 10.78 16.48
N GLY A 22 4.32 12.04 16.95
CA GLY A 22 5.35 12.65 17.82
C GLY A 22 6.66 13.05 17.13
N ALA A 23 6.83 12.80 15.84
CA ALA A 23 8.05 13.13 15.10
C ALA A 23 7.97 14.45 14.29
N GLY A 24 6.92 15.25 14.48
CA GLY A 24 6.73 16.54 13.80
C GLY A 24 6.47 16.42 12.29
N HIS A 25 5.93 15.28 11.83
CA HIS A 25 5.52 15.10 10.45
C HIS A 25 4.09 15.62 10.22
N GLU A 26 3.88 16.25 9.07
CA GLU A 26 2.54 16.58 8.56
C GLU A 26 2.01 15.36 7.81
N ILE A 27 0.86 14.82 8.21
CA ILE A 27 0.19 13.72 7.55
C ILE A 27 -1.06 14.24 6.86
N VAL A 28 -1.05 14.24 5.52
CA VAL A 28 -2.21 14.52 4.69
C VAL A 28 -3.00 13.23 4.54
N LYS A 29 -4.18 13.16 5.16
CA LYS A 29 -5.04 11.98 5.17
C LYS A 29 -5.89 11.92 3.91
N VAL A 30 -5.77 10.82 3.16
CA VAL A 30 -6.50 10.62 1.92
C VAL A 30 -7.26 9.30 1.97
N GLY A 31 -8.52 9.34 1.58
CA GLY A 31 -9.37 8.16 1.48
C GLY A 31 -10.33 8.24 0.30
N ARG A 32 -11.14 7.20 0.06
CA ARG A 32 -12.14 7.21 -1.02
C ARG A 32 -13.32 8.15 -0.69
N LYS A 33 -13.75 8.18 0.58
CA LYS A 33 -14.96 8.89 1.03
C LYS A 33 -14.72 9.86 2.17
N SER A 34 -13.53 9.89 2.74
CA SER A 34 -13.20 10.67 3.94
C SER A 34 -11.70 10.95 4.01
N GLY A 35 -11.29 11.92 4.84
CA GLY A 35 -9.94 12.42 4.98
C GLY A 35 -9.86 13.89 4.62
N ASP A 36 -8.66 14.46 4.58
CA ASP A 36 -8.42 15.84 4.15
C ASP A 36 -8.71 15.99 2.65
N PHE A 37 -8.46 14.90 1.88
CA PHE A 37 -8.77 14.79 0.46
C PHE A 37 -9.40 13.44 0.15
N GLN A 38 -10.09 13.37 -1.00
CA GLN A 38 -10.69 12.14 -1.52
C GLN A 38 -10.03 11.77 -2.86
N VAL A 39 -9.91 10.45 -3.13
CA VAL A 39 -9.33 9.94 -4.36
C VAL A 39 -9.92 8.60 -4.78
N GLU A 40 -10.13 8.42 -6.08
CA GLU A 40 -10.36 7.14 -6.72
C GLU A 40 -9.06 6.69 -7.37
N ILE A 41 -8.35 5.76 -6.73
CA ILE A 41 -6.99 5.37 -7.12
C ILE A 41 -6.93 4.66 -8.48
N GLU A 42 -8.03 4.03 -8.90
CA GLU A 42 -8.20 3.41 -10.21
C GLU A 42 -8.27 4.47 -11.35
N ASN A 43 -8.62 5.70 -11.02
CA ASN A 43 -8.75 6.81 -11.96
C ASN A 43 -7.53 7.74 -11.91
N ARG A 44 -6.67 7.66 -12.94
CA ARG A 44 -5.44 8.48 -13.02
C ARG A 44 -5.70 9.98 -12.93
N GLU A 45 -6.80 10.47 -13.52
CA GLU A 45 -7.13 11.89 -13.46
C GLU A 45 -7.52 12.32 -12.04
N SER A 46 -8.24 11.46 -11.30
CA SER A 46 -8.52 11.68 -9.87
C SER A 46 -7.23 11.77 -9.05
N VAL A 47 -6.28 10.87 -9.31
CA VAL A 47 -4.97 10.87 -8.63
C VAL A 47 -4.16 12.13 -8.96
N ARG A 48 -4.15 12.56 -10.22
CA ARG A 48 -3.46 13.79 -10.64
C ARG A 48 -4.04 15.02 -9.95
N LYS A 49 -5.36 15.15 -9.92
CA LYS A 49 -6.06 16.26 -9.23
C LYS A 49 -5.76 16.27 -7.73
N LEU A 50 -5.70 15.10 -7.08
CA LEU A 50 -5.27 15.00 -5.70
C LEU A 50 -3.91 15.65 -5.49
N TYR A 51 -2.89 15.25 -6.25
CA TYR A 51 -1.53 15.77 -6.06
C TYR A 51 -1.40 17.23 -6.43
N GLN A 52 -2.14 17.71 -7.42
CA GLN A 52 -2.23 19.15 -7.73
C GLN A 52 -2.80 19.94 -6.54
N ALA A 53 -3.81 19.42 -5.87
CA ALA A 53 -4.44 20.08 -4.71
C ALA A 53 -3.56 20.02 -3.45
N VAL A 54 -2.85 18.91 -3.24
CA VAL A 54 -1.91 18.73 -2.10
C VAL A 54 -0.66 19.60 -2.26
N GLY A 55 -0.21 19.84 -3.50
CA GLY A 55 1.03 20.51 -3.81
C GLY A 55 2.25 19.65 -3.54
N SER A 56 3.38 20.23 -3.14
CA SER A 56 4.62 19.49 -2.88
C SER A 56 4.55 18.69 -1.58
N PHE A 57 5.15 17.49 -1.58
CA PHE A 57 5.23 16.57 -0.43
C PHE A 57 6.50 15.71 -0.51
N ASP A 58 6.85 15.05 0.61
CA ASP A 58 8.10 14.28 0.74
C ASP A 58 7.91 12.77 0.63
N ALA A 59 6.71 12.26 0.93
CA ALA A 59 6.44 10.84 0.89
C ALA A 59 4.99 10.52 0.52
N VAL A 60 4.79 9.37 -0.13
CA VAL A 60 3.48 8.75 -0.32
C VAL A 60 3.49 7.39 0.38
N ALA A 61 2.60 7.22 1.35
CA ALA A 61 2.35 5.95 2.03
C ALA A 61 0.98 5.42 1.60
N ILE A 62 0.94 4.21 1.06
CA ILE A 62 -0.27 3.63 0.49
C ILE A 62 -0.71 2.46 1.37
N ALA A 63 -1.90 2.58 1.97
CA ALA A 63 -2.58 1.57 2.77
C ALA A 63 -3.97 1.27 2.19
N ALA A 64 -4.06 1.17 0.86
CA ALA A 64 -5.31 1.06 0.11
C ALA A 64 -5.22 0.03 -1.02
N GLY A 65 -6.38 -0.29 -1.58
CA GLY A 65 -6.56 -1.25 -2.65
C GLY A 65 -7.30 -2.51 -2.19
N GLU A 66 -8.31 -2.91 -2.94
CA GLU A 66 -9.22 -4.01 -2.64
C GLU A 66 -8.95 -5.20 -3.57
N ILE A 67 -9.27 -6.40 -3.11
CA ILE A 67 -9.06 -7.67 -3.82
C ILE A 67 -10.30 -8.52 -3.68
N ALA A 68 -10.70 -9.20 -4.75
CA ALA A 68 -11.73 -10.23 -4.71
C ALA A 68 -11.12 -11.57 -4.24
N PHE A 69 -11.73 -12.19 -3.24
CA PHE A 69 -11.42 -13.54 -2.81
C PHE A 69 -12.46 -14.50 -3.36
N ALA A 70 -12.02 -15.50 -4.10
CA ALA A 70 -12.88 -16.56 -4.63
C ALA A 70 -12.02 -17.77 -5.05
N PRO A 71 -12.57 -18.99 -5.05
CA PRO A 71 -11.91 -20.15 -5.68
C PRO A 71 -11.52 -19.83 -7.12
N LEU A 72 -10.43 -20.41 -7.62
CA LEU A 72 -9.92 -20.14 -8.97
C LEU A 72 -11.00 -20.32 -10.06
N SER A 73 -11.85 -21.33 -9.91
CA SER A 73 -12.97 -21.59 -10.86
C SER A 73 -14.09 -20.54 -10.84
N GLU A 74 -14.12 -19.69 -9.81
CA GLU A 74 -15.13 -18.65 -9.61
C GLU A 74 -14.57 -17.22 -9.77
N LEU A 75 -13.28 -17.10 -10.12
CA LEU A 75 -12.65 -15.82 -10.45
C LEU A 75 -13.06 -15.39 -11.86
N THR A 76 -14.16 -14.65 -11.95
CA THR A 76 -14.66 -14.09 -13.20
C THR A 76 -13.74 -12.97 -13.71
N ALA A 77 -13.93 -12.56 -14.97
CA ALA A 77 -13.19 -11.44 -15.57
C ALA A 77 -13.38 -10.15 -14.74
N GLU A 78 -14.57 -9.91 -14.22
CA GLU A 78 -14.90 -8.74 -13.40
C GLU A 78 -14.14 -8.76 -12.06
N LYS A 79 -14.06 -9.92 -11.39
CA LYS A 79 -13.29 -10.08 -10.14
C LYS A 79 -11.79 -9.86 -10.38
N TRP A 80 -11.27 -10.33 -11.53
CA TRP A 80 -9.89 -10.06 -11.94
C TRP A 80 -9.67 -8.58 -12.21
N GLN A 81 -10.52 -7.94 -13.02
CA GLN A 81 -10.42 -6.52 -13.32
C GLN A 81 -10.50 -5.66 -12.05
N PHE A 82 -11.41 -6.00 -11.12
CA PHE A 82 -11.51 -5.33 -9.84
C PHE A 82 -10.19 -5.42 -9.05
N SER A 83 -9.64 -6.63 -8.88
CA SER A 83 -8.43 -6.87 -8.11
C SER A 83 -7.19 -6.19 -8.73
N LEU A 84 -7.03 -6.34 -10.04
CA LEU A 84 -5.94 -5.71 -10.79
C LEU A 84 -6.10 -4.19 -10.85
N GLY A 85 -7.29 -3.69 -11.06
CA GLY A 85 -7.58 -2.25 -11.12
C GLY A 85 -7.33 -1.56 -9.79
N SER A 86 -7.94 -2.08 -8.72
CA SER A 86 -7.87 -1.45 -7.41
C SER A 86 -6.49 -1.65 -6.75
N LYS A 87 -6.09 -2.89 -6.49
CA LYS A 87 -4.90 -3.16 -5.67
C LYS A 87 -3.59 -2.97 -6.42
N LEU A 88 -3.51 -3.36 -7.71
CA LEU A 88 -2.28 -3.24 -8.49
C LEU A 88 -2.19 -1.88 -9.18
N MET A 89 -3.08 -1.62 -10.15
CA MET A 89 -3.01 -0.42 -10.96
C MET A 89 -3.27 0.85 -10.15
N GLY A 90 -4.16 0.78 -9.15
CA GLY A 90 -4.39 1.91 -8.24
C GLY A 90 -3.12 2.36 -7.54
N GLN A 91 -2.30 1.44 -7.02
CA GLN A 91 -1.02 1.79 -6.38
C GLN A 91 0.02 2.26 -7.40
N ILE A 92 0.07 1.66 -8.59
CA ILE A 92 0.96 2.11 -9.68
C ILE A 92 0.60 3.53 -10.13
N ASN A 93 -0.69 3.85 -10.30
CA ASN A 93 -1.14 5.19 -10.63
C ASN A 93 -0.70 6.22 -9.59
N LEU A 94 -0.84 5.88 -8.29
CA LEU A 94 -0.39 6.74 -7.19
C LEU A 94 1.12 7.04 -7.25
N VAL A 95 1.95 6.07 -7.62
CA VAL A 95 3.39 6.27 -7.80
C VAL A 95 3.67 7.15 -9.01
N GLN A 96 3.11 6.81 -10.19
CA GLN A 96 3.43 7.49 -11.44
C GLN A 96 2.98 8.95 -11.45
N GLU A 97 1.77 9.23 -10.99
CA GLU A 97 1.22 10.59 -10.97
C GLU A 97 1.84 11.47 -9.86
N ALA A 98 2.52 10.88 -8.86
CA ALA A 98 3.22 11.63 -7.81
C ALA A 98 4.59 12.18 -8.24
N ILE A 99 5.26 11.58 -9.22
CA ILE A 99 6.65 11.92 -9.62
C ILE A 99 6.88 13.42 -9.88
N PRO A 100 5.95 14.16 -10.51
CA PRO A 100 6.11 15.61 -10.72
C PRO A 100 6.04 16.46 -9.44
N PHE A 101 5.40 15.95 -8.38
CA PHE A 101 5.06 16.70 -7.17
C PHE A 101 5.91 16.35 -5.96
N ILE A 102 6.46 15.12 -5.92
CA ILE A 102 7.25 14.63 -4.81
C ILE A 102 8.64 15.28 -4.79
N SER A 103 9.10 15.66 -3.60
CA SER A 103 10.42 16.24 -3.37
C SER A 103 11.54 15.28 -3.77
N GLU A 104 12.70 15.80 -4.12
CA GLU A 104 13.91 14.99 -4.32
C GLU A 104 14.21 14.13 -3.08
N ARG A 105 14.72 12.91 -3.30
CA ARG A 105 14.97 11.92 -2.25
C ARG A 105 13.72 11.50 -1.46
N GLY A 106 12.54 11.85 -1.94
CA GLY A 106 11.28 11.40 -1.38
C GLY A 106 11.09 9.88 -1.44
N SER A 107 9.99 9.39 -0.88
CA SER A 107 9.76 7.95 -0.79
C SER A 107 8.33 7.53 -1.08
N PHE A 108 8.22 6.36 -1.70
CA PHE A 108 6.97 5.61 -1.87
C PHE A 108 6.98 4.37 -0.99
N THR A 109 5.88 4.12 -0.27
CA THR A 109 5.68 2.88 0.48
C THR A 109 4.34 2.28 0.08
N LEU A 110 4.40 1.13 -0.59
CA LEU A 110 3.25 0.37 -1.07
C LEU A 110 2.83 -0.71 -0.07
N VAL A 111 1.69 -1.34 -0.31
CA VAL A 111 1.22 -2.51 0.47
C VAL A 111 0.90 -3.68 -0.45
N SER A 112 1.60 -4.80 -0.25
CA SER A 112 1.26 -6.11 -0.81
C SER A 112 0.54 -6.99 0.23
N GLY A 113 0.98 -8.19 0.45
CA GLY A 113 0.56 -9.13 1.47
C GLY A 113 1.31 -10.44 1.33
N ILE A 114 1.42 -11.19 2.43
CA ILE A 114 2.18 -12.44 2.50
C ILE A 114 1.71 -13.52 1.51
N LEU A 115 0.51 -13.37 0.95
CA LEU A 115 -0.13 -14.41 0.16
C LEU A 115 0.58 -14.77 -1.15
N ASN A 116 1.56 -13.99 -1.61
CA ASN A 116 2.41 -14.41 -2.72
C ASN A 116 3.45 -15.45 -2.31
N ASP A 117 3.85 -15.48 -1.04
CA ASP A 117 4.78 -16.47 -0.49
C ASP A 117 4.02 -17.62 0.19
N GLU A 118 2.94 -17.30 0.89
CA GLU A 118 2.12 -18.22 1.68
C GLU A 118 0.66 -18.18 1.18
N PRO A 119 0.35 -18.82 0.03
CA PRO A 119 -0.99 -18.75 -0.57
C PRO A 119 -2.03 -19.49 0.27
N ILE A 120 -3.26 -18.97 0.24
CA ILE A 120 -4.42 -19.59 0.90
C ILE A 120 -5.47 -20.00 -0.14
N PHE A 121 -6.40 -20.87 0.25
CA PHE A 121 -7.56 -21.20 -0.57
C PHE A 121 -8.36 -19.92 -0.89
N ALA A 122 -8.87 -19.81 -2.11
CA ALA A 122 -9.56 -18.64 -2.65
C ALA A 122 -8.71 -17.34 -2.71
N GLY A 123 -7.39 -17.41 -2.50
CA GLY A 123 -6.47 -16.28 -2.46
C GLY A 123 -5.71 -16.01 -3.76
N VAL A 124 -6.01 -16.69 -4.88
CA VAL A 124 -5.22 -16.62 -6.12
C VAL A 124 -5.04 -15.19 -6.63
N ALA A 125 -6.12 -14.39 -6.66
CA ALA A 125 -6.03 -12.99 -7.09
C ALA A 125 -5.15 -12.16 -6.15
N ALA A 126 -5.23 -12.40 -4.83
CA ALA A 126 -4.41 -11.72 -3.84
C ALA A 126 -2.93 -12.06 -3.99
N SER A 127 -2.60 -13.34 -4.18
CA SER A 127 -1.23 -13.81 -4.42
C SER A 127 -0.65 -13.19 -5.70
N THR A 128 -1.41 -13.20 -6.79
CA THR A 128 -1.00 -12.64 -8.08
C THR A 128 -0.71 -11.15 -7.98
N VAL A 129 -1.63 -10.38 -7.38
CA VAL A 129 -1.48 -8.93 -7.23
C VAL A 129 -0.33 -8.59 -6.29
N SER A 130 -0.17 -9.30 -5.18
CA SER A 130 0.92 -9.09 -4.23
C SER A 130 2.28 -9.35 -4.88
N GLY A 131 2.43 -10.45 -5.61
CA GLY A 131 3.65 -10.76 -6.36
C GLY A 131 3.96 -9.73 -7.43
N ALA A 132 2.94 -9.25 -8.17
CA ALA A 132 3.10 -8.20 -9.17
C ALA A 132 3.55 -6.86 -8.55
N LEU A 133 3.01 -6.46 -7.40
CA LEU A 133 3.44 -5.25 -6.68
C LEU A 133 4.88 -5.36 -6.21
N GLU A 134 5.30 -6.51 -5.69
CA GLU A 134 6.67 -6.71 -5.23
C GLU A 134 7.67 -6.68 -6.41
N ALA A 135 7.30 -7.27 -7.54
CA ALA A 135 8.09 -7.20 -8.77
C ALA A 135 8.19 -5.75 -9.29
N PHE A 136 7.05 -5.03 -9.31
CA PHE A 136 7.00 -3.61 -9.69
C PHE A 136 7.94 -2.77 -8.82
N VAL A 137 7.89 -2.94 -7.50
CA VAL A 137 8.73 -2.18 -6.57
C VAL A 137 10.22 -2.41 -6.81
N ARG A 138 10.63 -3.67 -7.05
CA ARG A 138 12.04 -4.00 -7.34
C ARG A 138 12.52 -3.34 -8.64
N ALA A 139 11.69 -3.37 -9.68
CA ALA A 139 12.02 -2.77 -10.98
C ALA A 139 11.99 -1.23 -10.91
N ALA A 140 10.93 -0.65 -10.35
CA ALA A 140 10.79 0.79 -10.23
C ALA A 140 11.90 1.45 -9.39
N ALA A 141 12.45 0.74 -8.41
CA ALA A 141 13.56 1.23 -7.59
C ALA A 141 14.82 1.57 -8.42
N ILE A 142 14.98 0.97 -9.60
CA ILE A 142 16.11 1.22 -10.51
C ILE A 142 15.83 2.42 -11.42
N GLU A 143 14.55 2.68 -11.75
CA GLU A 143 14.13 3.66 -12.75
C GLU A 143 13.68 5.00 -12.17
N LEU A 144 13.33 5.05 -10.88
CA LEU A 144 12.81 6.26 -10.25
C LEU A 144 13.84 7.40 -10.29
N PRO A 145 13.45 8.60 -10.78
CA PRO A 145 14.35 9.75 -10.90
C PRO A 145 14.60 10.42 -9.54
N LYS A 146 15.46 11.43 -9.50
CA LYS A 146 15.70 12.38 -8.38
C LYS A 146 16.10 11.69 -7.07
N GLY A 147 16.68 10.48 -7.12
CA GLY A 147 17.00 9.72 -5.91
C GLY A 147 15.79 9.26 -5.09
N LEU A 148 14.62 9.19 -5.73
CA LEU A 148 13.39 8.69 -5.11
C LEU A 148 13.54 7.23 -4.73
N ARG A 149 12.93 6.84 -3.62
CA ARG A 149 12.94 5.48 -3.10
C ARG A 149 11.54 4.88 -3.16
N ILE A 150 11.47 3.57 -3.34
CA ILE A 150 10.22 2.83 -3.33
C ILE A 150 10.40 1.50 -2.60
N ASN A 151 9.48 1.20 -1.69
CA ASN A 151 9.45 -0.04 -0.94
C ASN A 151 8.02 -0.56 -0.82
N VAL A 152 7.86 -1.81 -0.43
CA VAL A 152 6.55 -2.41 -0.16
C VAL A 152 6.55 -3.10 1.19
N VAL A 153 5.47 -2.94 1.95
CA VAL A 153 5.19 -3.68 3.18
C VAL A 153 4.27 -4.84 2.84
N SER A 154 4.68 -6.04 3.25
CA SER A 154 3.99 -7.32 2.97
C SER A 154 3.57 -7.96 4.30
N PRO A 155 2.43 -7.56 4.88
CA PRO A 155 1.99 -8.11 6.14
C PRO A 155 1.26 -9.45 5.95
N THR A 156 1.35 -10.31 6.97
CA THR A 156 0.39 -11.38 7.20
C THR A 156 -0.91 -10.81 7.79
N MET A 157 -1.81 -11.68 8.21
CA MET A 157 -3.05 -11.28 8.88
C MET A 157 -2.75 -10.47 10.14
N LEU A 158 -3.38 -9.31 10.27
CA LEU A 158 -3.29 -8.51 11.48
C LEU A 158 -4.07 -9.16 12.63
N LYS A 159 -3.52 -9.17 13.84
CA LYS A 159 -4.21 -9.64 15.05
C LYS A 159 -5.54 -8.91 15.27
N GLU A 160 -5.59 -7.63 14.98
CA GLU A 160 -6.79 -6.80 15.04
C GLU A 160 -7.87 -7.19 14.00
N SER A 161 -7.52 -8.08 13.07
CA SER A 161 -8.43 -8.61 12.04
C SER A 161 -8.67 -10.11 12.18
N GLU A 162 -8.09 -10.78 13.16
CA GLU A 162 -8.12 -12.23 13.35
C GLU A 162 -9.53 -12.77 13.39
N SER A 163 -10.42 -12.17 14.18
CA SER A 163 -11.81 -12.61 14.30
C SER A 163 -12.58 -12.64 12.97
N GLN A 164 -12.14 -11.83 12.00
CA GLN A 164 -12.79 -11.72 10.70
C GLN A 164 -12.20 -12.67 9.66
N PHE A 165 -10.89 -12.95 9.75
CA PHE A 165 -10.17 -13.63 8.68
C PHE A 165 -9.51 -14.96 9.06
N ALA A 166 -9.43 -15.33 10.35
CA ALA A 166 -8.71 -16.52 10.81
C ALA A 166 -9.12 -17.80 10.08
N GLN A 167 -10.40 -17.95 9.73
CA GLN A 167 -10.89 -19.12 8.99
C GLN A 167 -10.25 -19.32 7.61
N PHE A 168 -9.72 -18.28 7.01
CA PHE A 168 -9.05 -18.32 5.70
C PHE A 168 -7.53 -18.50 5.83
N PHE A 169 -6.96 -18.20 7.01
CA PHE A 169 -5.52 -18.22 7.29
C PHE A 169 -5.15 -19.38 8.22
N THR A 170 -5.64 -20.57 7.91
CA THR A 170 -5.45 -21.77 8.75
C THR A 170 -3.97 -22.02 9.05
N GLY A 171 -3.60 -22.01 10.34
CA GLY A 171 -2.23 -22.27 10.80
C GLY A 171 -1.27 -21.09 10.68
N MET A 172 -1.69 -19.96 10.11
CA MET A 172 -0.89 -18.74 10.10
C MET A 172 -1.00 -17.99 11.43
N ILE A 173 0.12 -17.47 11.92
CA ILE A 173 0.17 -16.67 13.15
C ILE A 173 -0.12 -15.21 12.80
N PRO A 174 -1.14 -14.59 13.43
CA PRO A 174 -1.41 -13.17 13.22
C PRO A 174 -0.29 -12.28 13.75
N VAL A 175 -0.02 -11.18 13.06
CA VAL A 175 0.98 -10.20 13.49
C VAL A 175 0.33 -9.04 14.25
N GLU A 176 0.99 -8.58 15.30
CA GLU A 176 0.63 -7.35 16.01
C GLU A 176 0.72 -6.14 15.06
N GLY A 177 -0.35 -5.39 14.90
CA GLY A 177 -0.44 -4.31 13.91
C GLY A 177 0.63 -3.23 14.06
N TRP A 178 1.10 -2.94 15.28
CA TRP A 178 2.17 -1.98 15.49
C TRP A 178 3.45 -2.32 14.72
N LYS A 179 3.77 -3.61 14.50
CA LYS A 179 4.92 -4.04 13.68
C LYS A 179 4.76 -3.59 12.22
N VAL A 180 3.53 -3.63 11.69
CA VAL A 180 3.23 -3.13 10.33
C VAL A 180 3.47 -1.62 10.28
N GLY A 181 3.00 -0.86 11.28
CA GLY A 181 3.29 0.56 11.41
C GLY A 181 4.80 0.86 11.42
N GLN A 182 5.60 0.06 12.16
CA GLN A 182 7.06 0.21 12.19
C GLN A 182 7.71 -0.13 10.84
N ALA A 183 7.21 -1.11 10.11
CA ALA A 183 7.69 -1.42 8.75
C ALA A 183 7.45 -0.24 7.80
N TYR A 184 6.27 0.39 7.85
CA TYR A 184 6.01 1.63 7.10
C TYR A 184 6.96 2.76 7.50
N LYS A 185 7.15 3.00 8.80
CA LYS A 185 8.09 4.01 9.31
C LYS A 185 9.49 3.77 8.78
N ARG A 186 9.97 2.52 8.79
CA ARG A 186 11.26 2.13 8.22
C ARG A 186 11.32 2.38 6.71
N ALA A 187 10.26 2.06 5.97
CA ALA A 187 10.20 2.27 4.52
C ALA A 187 10.21 3.76 4.15
N ILE A 188 9.48 4.59 4.91
CA ILE A 188 9.37 6.04 4.69
C ILE A 188 10.68 6.75 5.04
N LEU A 189 11.24 6.49 6.22
CA LEU A 189 12.37 7.25 6.78
C LEU A 189 13.74 6.62 6.51
N GLY A 190 13.80 5.30 6.25
CA GLY A 190 15.05 4.58 6.01
C GLY A 190 15.66 4.85 4.65
N ALA A 191 16.90 4.43 4.44
CA ALA A 191 17.66 4.69 3.22
C ALA A 191 17.47 3.63 2.11
N GLN A 192 16.77 2.52 2.40
CA GLN A 192 16.64 1.39 1.47
C GLN A 192 15.62 1.68 0.37
N SER A 193 15.84 1.12 -0.83
CA SER A 193 14.92 1.14 -1.96
C SER A 193 14.80 -0.26 -2.58
N GLY A 194 13.67 -0.57 -3.19
CA GLY A 194 13.40 -1.86 -3.81
C GLY A 194 13.14 -3.01 -2.84
N ARG A 195 12.87 -2.72 -1.55
CA ARG A 195 12.72 -3.73 -0.49
C ARG A 195 11.27 -4.16 -0.32
N VAL A 196 11.12 -5.45 -0.04
CA VAL A 196 9.90 -6.04 0.50
C VAL A 196 10.10 -6.21 2.00
N TYR A 197 9.35 -5.50 2.81
CA TYR A 197 9.35 -5.65 4.26
C TYR A 197 8.24 -6.64 4.66
N LYS A 198 8.59 -7.91 4.77
CA LYS A 198 7.70 -8.94 5.30
C LYS A 198 7.46 -8.69 6.78
N VAL A 199 6.21 -8.80 7.21
CA VAL A 199 5.77 -8.62 8.59
C VAL A 199 4.90 -9.81 8.95
N ASP A 200 5.53 -10.82 9.50
CA ASP A 200 5.03 -12.13 9.90
C ASP A 200 5.48 -12.50 11.32
#